data_7e9d6826bf71fd9c957a4632d1194cf5
#
_entry.id   7e9d6826bf71fd9c957a4632d1194cf5
#
_cell.length_a   1.000
_cell.length_b   1.000
_cell.length_c   1.000
_cell.angle_alpha   90.00
_cell.angle_beta   90.00
_cell.angle_gamma   90.00
#
_symmetry.space_group_name_H-M   'P 1'
#
loop_
_entity.id
_entity.type
_entity.pdbx_description
1 polymer ?
#
loop_
_entity_poly.entity_id
_entity_poly.type
_entity_poly.pdbx_seq_one_letter_code
_entity_poly.pdbx_strand_id
1 'polypeptide(L)'
;MKKLFLLAALSCLMLAGCDQEYRNHRVERSKPKITVSDTMVTVRRAPAPNIIILANGHMKVDEIEIPLQPNQQQMLQQMFGHLQVLRQNTLVDAPADPDRKPVKIVPPEGSNPIPADLVQVIPEFKDYTETFGNLQADRR
;
A
#
# COMPACT_ATOMS: atom_id res chain seq x y z
N MET A 1 -35.67 7.04 39.99
CA MET A 1 -34.46 6.21 39.91
C MET A 1 -34.43 5.33 38.67
N LYS A 2 -35.49 4.63 38.27
CA LYS A 2 -35.50 3.79 37.05
C LYS A 2 -35.22 4.53 35.75
N LYS A 3 -35.66 5.80 35.64
CA LYS A 3 -35.41 6.63 34.45
C LYS A 3 -33.95 7.13 34.34
N LEU A 4 -33.24 7.28 35.45
CA LEU A 4 -31.84 7.69 35.48
C LEU A 4 -30.91 6.54 35.04
N PHE A 5 -31.25 5.31 35.42
CA PHE A 5 -30.52 4.13 34.98
C PHE A 5 -30.64 3.87 33.45
N LEU A 6 -31.83 4.15 32.90
CA LEU A 6 -32.04 4.02 31.42
C LEU A 6 -31.24 5.03 30.61
N LEU A 7 -31.12 6.27 31.12
CA LEU A 7 -30.30 7.32 30.48
C LEU A 7 -28.80 7.00 30.56
N ALA A 8 -28.34 6.47 31.69
CA ALA A 8 -26.94 6.06 31.86
C ALA A 8 -26.58 4.83 30.95
N ALA A 9 -27.47 3.87 30.78
CA ALA A 9 -27.26 2.73 29.88
C ALA A 9 -27.25 3.13 28.41
N LEU A 10 -28.05 4.12 28.00
CA LEU A 10 -28.09 4.61 26.61
C LEU A 10 -26.84 5.41 26.26
N SER A 11 -26.26 6.16 27.21
CA SER A 11 -25.00 6.90 26.99
C SER A 11 -23.78 5.99 26.85
N CYS A 12 -23.76 4.84 27.54
CA CYS A 12 -22.67 3.85 27.39
C CYS A 12 -22.68 3.14 26.03
N LEU A 13 -23.84 2.94 25.42
CA LEU A 13 -23.97 2.33 24.09
C LEU A 13 -23.45 3.23 22.96
N MET A 14 -23.51 4.54 23.11
CA MET A 14 -23.02 5.50 22.12
C MET A 14 -21.48 5.60 22.10
N LEU A 15 -20.80 5.32 23.21
CA LEU A 15 -19.33 5.37 23.31
C LEU A 15 -18.65 4.13 22.71
N ALA A 16 -19.33 2.99 22.64
CA ALA A 16 -18.77 1.76 22.11
C ALA A 16 -18.68 1.73 20.57
N GLY A 17 -19.51 2.52 19.87
CA GLY A 17 -19.56 2.56 18.41
C GLY A 17 -18.37 3.25 17.76
N CYS A 18 -17.82 4.31 18.35
CA CYS A 18 -16.73 5.09 17.77
C CYS A 18 -15.38 4.38 17.80
N ASP A 19 -15.18 3.46 18.73
CA ASP A 19 -13.87 2.80 18.93
C ASP A 19 -13.62 1.68 17.90
N GLN A 20 -14.69 1.06 17.39
CA GLN A 20 -14.60 -0.05 16.45
C GLN A 20 -14.27 0.41 15.03
N GLU A 21 -14.80 1.53 14.59
CA GLU A 21 -14.51 2.14 13.30
C GLU A 21 -13.05 2.64 13.25
N TYR A 22 -12.58 3.27 14.31
CA TYR A 22 -11.18 3.71 14.43
C TYR A 22 -10.19 2.53 14.42
N ARG A 23 -10.52 1.41 15.09
CA ARG A 23 -9.71 0.18 15.07
C ARG A 23 -9.65 -0.43 13.67
N ASN A 24 -10.77 -0.50 12.96
CA ASN A 24 -10.84 -1.02 11.61
C ASN A 24 -9.99 -0.19 10.64
N HIS A 25 -10.04 1.13 10.73
CA HIS A 25 -9.18 2.02 9.93
C HIS A 25 -7.70 1.86 10.24
N ARG A 26 -7.34 1.60 11.50
CA ARG A 26 -5.94 1.34 11.89
C ARG A 26 -5.45 0.02 11.33
N VAL A 27 -6.26 -1.04 11.39
CA VAL A 27 -5.94 -2.37 10.85
C VAL A 27 -5.76 -2.30 9.33
N GLU A 28 -6.65 -1.60 8.60
CA GLU A 28 -6.52 -1.42 7.16
C GLU A 28 -5.25 -0.67 6.76
N ARG A 29 -4.84 0.34 7.53
CA ARG A 29 -3.59 1.08 7.28
C ARG A 29 -2.34 0.25 7.50
N SER A 30 -2.38 -0.72 8.43
CA SER A 30 -1.24 -1.56 8.78
C SER A 30 -1.08 -2.79 7.90
N LYS A 31 -2.06 -3.13 7.05
CA LYS A 31 -1.94 -4.27 6.13
C LYS A 31 -0.76 -4.12 5.19
N PRO A 32 0.02 -5.19 4.97
CA PRO A 32 1.09 -5.20 3.99
C PRO A 32 0.55 -4.83 2.61
N LYS A 33 1.20 -3.87 1.93
CA LYS A 33 0.75 -3.38 0.63
C LYS A 33 1.84 -2.66 -0.15
N ILE A 34 1.65 -2.61 -1.47
CA ILE A 34 2.39 -1.74 -2.38
C ILE A 34 1.44 -0.62 -2.83
N THR A 35 1.85 0.62 -2.61
CA THR A 35 1.11 1.80 -3.06
C THR A 35 1.88 2.44 -4.20
N VAL A 36 1.21 2.61 -5.34
CA VAL A 36 1.77 3.22 -6.56
C VAL A 36 1.20 4.64 -6.68
N SER A 37 2.06 5.65 -6.50
CA SER A 37 1.75 7.05 -6.79
C SER A 37 2.33 7.45 -8.16
N ASP A 38 2.16 8.69 -8.56
CA ASP A 38 2.71 9.23 -9.81
C ASP A 38 4.24 9.28 -9.83
N THR A 39 4.87 9.49 -8.68
CA THR A 39 6.32 9.73 -8.55
C THR A 39 7.09 8.61 -7.89
N MET A 40 6.43 7.74 -7.12
CA MET A 40 7.09 6.68 -6.36
C MET A 40 6.22 5.45 -6.17
N VAL A 41 6.87 4.33 -5.93
CA VAL A 41 6.24 3.09 -5.44
C VAL A 41 6.68 2.87 -4.00
N THR A 42 5.73 2.76 -3.08
CA THR A 42 5.99 2.54 -1.66
C THR A 42 5.57 1.13 -1.26
N VAL A 43 6.49 0.36 -0.70
CA VAL A 43 6.23 -0.98 -0.16
C VAL A 43 6.19 -0.88 1.36
N ARG A 44 5.07 -1.27 1.96
CA ARG A 44 4.84 -1.18 3.41
C ARG A 44 4.47 -2.52 4.01
N ARG A 45 5.17 -2.90 5.05
CA ARG A 45 4.88 -4.07 5.89
C ARG A 45 5.31 -3.77 7.32
N ALA A 46 4.40 -3.28 8.15
CA ALA A 46 4.70 -3.03 9.55
C ALA A 46 5.06 -4.35 10.29
N PRO A 47 6.04 -4.39 11.20
CA PRO A 47 6.85 -3.27 11.68
C PRO A 47 8.14 -3.02 10.85
N ALA A 48 8.32 -3.70 9.72
CA ALA A 48 9.50 -3.53 8.88
C ALA A 48 9.58 -2.09 8.31
N PRO A 49 10.78 -1.59 7.97
CA PRO A 49 10.96 -0.27 7.38
C PRO A 49 10.23 -0.15 6.03
N ASN A 50 9.88 1.07 5.62
CA ASN A 50 9.27 1.27 4.31
C ASN A 50 10.32 1.25 3.20
N ILE A 51 9.99 0.59 2.08
CA ILE A 51 10.80 0.68 0.86
C ILE A 51 10.14 1.67 -0.08
N ILE A 52 10.93 2.58 -0.65
CA ILE A 52 10.51 3.54 -1.67
C ILE A 52 11.34 3.29 -2.93
N ILE A 53 10.65 3.14 -4.06
CA ILE A 53 11.24 2.97 -5.38
C ILE A 53 10.90 4.20 -6.21
N LEU A 54 11.91 4.81 -6.81
CA LEU A 54 11.77 5.98 -7.67
C LEU A 54 11.75 5.60 -9.15
N ALA A 55 11.30 6.51 -10.00
CA ALA A 55 11.20 6.30 -11.45
C ALA A 55 12.53 5.95 -12.13
N ASN A 56 13.64 6.42 -11.60
CA ASN A 56 15.00 6.13 -12.08
C ASN A 56 15.57 4.78 -11.57
N GLY A 57 14.76 3.98 -10.85
CA GLY A 57 15.17 2.70 -10.27
C GLY A 57 15.97 2.80 -8.97
N HIS A 58 16.15 4.00 -8.42
CA HIS A 58 16.75 4.15 -7.11
C HIS A 58 15.80 3.62 -6.02
N MET A 59 16.37 3.06 -4.97
CA MET A 59 15.64 2.51 -3.84
C MET A 59 16.08 3.17 -2.53
N LYS A 60 15.10 3.47 -1.68
CA LYS A 60 15.33 3.94 -0.32
C LYS A 60 14.65 3.02 0.68
N VAL A 61 15.30 2.82 1.82
CA VAL A 61 14.73 2.13 2.99
C VAL A 61 14.68 3.13 4.13
N ASP A 62 13.48 3.47 4.61
CA ASP A 62 13.26 4.55 5.59
C ASP A 62 14.03 5.84 5.24
N GLU A 63 13.89 6.28 3.98
CA GLU A 63 14.53 7.48 3.40
C GLU A 63 16.05 7.39 3.19
N ILE A 64 16.69 6.31 3.60
CA ILE A 64 18.11 6.06 3.34
C ILE A 64 18.25 5.39 1.98
N GLU A 65 19.00 6.01 1.07
CA GLU A 65 19.26 5.44 -0.25
C GLU A 65 20.17 4.20 -0.14
N ILE A 66 19.74 3.11 -0.76
CA ILE A 66 20.48 1.87 -0.82
C ILE A 66 21.25 1.82 -2.14
N PRO A 67 22.58 1.62 -2.11
CA PRO A 67 23.37 1.47 -3.31
C PRO A 67 22.96 0.18 -4.03
N LEU A 68 22.58 0.31 -5.30
CA LEU A 68 22.17 -0.80 -6.15
C LEU A 68 23.17 -1.01 -7.30
N GLN A 69 23.33 -2.27 -7.71
CA GLN A 69 24.03 -2.61 -8.92
C GLN A 69 23.20 -2.17 -10.15
N PRO A 70 23.83 -1.88 -11.31
CA PRO A 70 23.10 -1.44 -12.51
C PRO A 70 21.95 -2.35 -12.95
N ASN A 71 22.11 -3.66 -12.84
CA ASN A 71 21.07 -4.63 -13.15
C ASN A 71 19.89 -4.59 -12.17
N GLN A 72 20.16 -4.38 -10.90
CA GLN A 72 19.13 -4.20 -9.86
C GLN A 72 18.33 -2.90 -10.09
N GLN A 73 19.04 -1.83 -10.38
CA GLN A 73 18.42 -0.54 -10.71
C GLN A 73 17.55 -0.63 -11.96
N GLN A 74 18.03 -1.30 -13.01
CA GLN A 74 17.26 -1.52 -14.24
C GLN A 74 16.00 -2.36 -13.97
N MET A 75 16.09 -3.39 -13.15
CA MET A 75 14.94 -4.23 -12.75
C MET A 75 13.88 -3.38 -12.05
N LEU A 76 14.26 -2.54 -11.08
CA LEU A 76 13.33 -1.66 -10.37
C LEU A 76 12.73 -0.59 -11.28
N GLN A 77 13.50 -0.07 -12.23
CA GLN A 77 13.00 0.88 -13.21
C GLN A 77 11.93 0.27 -14.12
N GLN A 78 12.14 -0.97 -14.59
CA GLN A 78 11.15 -1.71 -15.38
C GLN A 78 9.89 -2.00 -14.56
N MET A 79 10.05 -2.49 -13.32
CA MET A 79 8.95 -2.74 -12.40
C MET A 79 8.14 -1.47 -12.15
N PHE A 80 8.81 -0.34 -11.91
CA PHE A 80 8.16 0.95 -11.75
C PHE A 80 7.30 1.31 -12.97
N GLY A 81 7.84 1.18 -14.18
CA GLY A 81 7.12 1.45 -15.42
C GLY A 81 5.87 0.58 -15.58
N HIS A 82 5.97 -0.72 -15.33
CA HIS A 82 4.81 -1.62 -15.37
C HIS A 82 3.73 -1.25 -14.35
N LEU A 83 4.14 -0.93 -13.12
CA LEU A 83 3.21 -0.52 -12.07
C LEU A 83 2.53 0.81 -12.41
N GLN A 84 3.22 1.76 -13.06
CA GLN A 84 2.62 3.03 -13.51
C GLN A 84 1.55 2.82 -14.58
N VAL A 85 1.79 1.93 -15.55
CA VAL A 85 0.79 1.59 -16.56
C VAL A 85 -0.47 0.99 -15.90
N LEU A 86 -0.29 0.05 -14.98
CA LEU A 86 -1.41 -0.55 -14.24
C LEU A 86 -2.15 0.47 -13.38
N ARG A 87 -1.42 1.38 -12.72
CA ARG A 87 -2.02 2.48 -11.97
C ARG A 87 -2.91 3.35 -12.86
N GLN A 88 -2.39 3.81 -14.00
CA GLN A 88 -3.11 4.67 -14.92
C GLN A 88 -4.38 3.99 -15.43
N ASN A 89 -4.30 2.73 -15.89
CA ASN A 89 -5.45 1.98 -16.34
C ASN A 89 -6.50 1.82 -15.22
N THR A 90 -6.05 1.49 -14.01
CA THR A 90 -6.95 1.35 -12.85
C THR A 90 -7.66 2.65 -12.51
N LEU A 91 -6.97 3.79 -12.59
CA LEU A 91 -7.55 5.09 -12.24
C LEU A 91 -8.50 5.63 -13.32
N VAL A 92 -8.26 5.29 -14.60
CA VAL A 92 -9.19 5.66 -15.71
C VAL A 92 -10.53 4.96 -15.53
N ASP A 93 -10.53 3.69 -15.15
CA ASP A 93 -11.73 2.88 -14.97
C ASP A 93 -12.41 3.10 -13.60
N ALA A 94 -11.73 3.74 -12.66
CA ALA A 94 -12.23 3.92 -11.31
C ALA A 94 -13.22 5.10 -11.22
N PRO A 95 -14.35 4.94 -10.50
CA PRO A 95 -15.28 6.03 -10.27
C PRO A 95 -14.62 7.18 -9.51
N ALA A 96 -15.11 8.41 -9.76
CA ALA A 96 -14.65 9.57 -9.00
C ALA A 96 -14.92 9.38 -7.49
N ASP A 97 -13.94 9.69 -6.67
CA ASP A 97 -14.05 9.64 -5.21
C ASP A 97 -13.55 10.97 -4.62
N PRO A 98 -14.43 11.74 -3.95
CA PRO A 98 -14.05 13.01 -3.33
C PRO A 98 -13.00 12.83 -2.22
N ASP A 99 -13.00 11.68 -1.54
CA ASP A 99 -12.04 11.37 -0.48
C ASP A 99 -10.68 10.90 -1.01
N ARG A 100 -10.56 10.71 -2.34
CA ARG A 100 -9.33 10.26 -3.02
C ARG A 100 -8.74 8.99 -2.41
N LYS A 101 -9.59 8.04 -2.02
CA LYS A 101 -9.14 6.75 -1.48
C LYS A 101 -8.35 5.98 -2.54
N PRO A 102 -7.29 5.28 -2.14
CA PRO A 102 -6.56 4.40 -3.06
C PRO A 102 -7.46 3.34 -3.67
N VAL A 103 -7.18 2.99 -4.92
CA VAL A 103 -7.92 1.96 -5.66
C VAL A 103 -7.08 0.70 -5.75
N LYS A 104 -7.69 -0.46 -5.52
CA LYS A 104 -6.98 -1.73 -5.67
C LYS A 104 -6.62 -1.96 -7.14
N ILE A 105 -5.35 -2.26 -7.41
CA ILE A 105 -4.88 -2.68 -8.73
C ILE A 105 -5.07 -4.19 -8.83
N VAL A 106 -5.74 -4.63 -9.90
CA VAL A 106 -5.87 -6.05 -10.25
C VAL A 106 -5.14 -6.25 -11.57
N PRO A 107 -3.94 -6.85 -11.57
CA PRO A 107 -3.23 -7.15 -12.80
C PRO A 107 -4.05 -8.11 -13.70
N PRO A 108 -3.96 -8.00 -15.02
CA PRO A 108 -4.56 -8.96 -15.93
C PRO A 108 -4.03 -10.39 -15.69
N GLU A 109 -4.83 -11.41 -15.99
CA GLU A 109 -4.41 -12.81 -15.89
C GLU A 109 -3.11 -13.05 -16.67
N GLY A 110 -2.17 -13.75 -16.02
CA GLY A 110 -0.86 -14.05 -16.62
C GLY A 110 0.14 -12.88 -16.62
N SER A 111 -0.27 -11.70 -16.14
CA SER A 111 0.61 -10.53 -16.01
C SER A 111 0.97 -10.31 -14.53
N ASN A 112 2.24 -10.52 -14.20
CA ASN A 112 2.76 -10.16 -12.88
C ASN A 112 3.67 -8.94 -13.02
N PRO A 113 3.32 -7.77 -12.47
CA PRO A 113 4.15 -6.59 -12.54
C PRO A 113 5.40 -6.67 -11.65
N ILE A 114 5.41 -7.61 -10.69
CA ILE A 114 6.55 -7.87 -9.81
C ILE A 114 7.42 -8.95 -10.43
N PRO A 115 8.73 -8.69 -10.69
CA PRO A 115 9.64 -9.72 -11.21
C PRO A 115 9.70 -10.94 -10.30
N ALA A 116 9.65 -12.13 -10.87
CA ALA A 116 9.66 -13.38 -10.11
C ALA A 116 10.97 -13.60 -9.32
N ASP A 117 12.07 -13.07 -9.83
CA ASP A 117 13.40 -13.13 -9.25
C ASP A 117 13.78 -11.91 -8.39
N LEU A 118 12.83 -11.00 -8.13
CA LEU A 118 13.07 -9.76 -7.37
C LEU A 118 13.79 -10.02 -6.04
N VAL A 119 13.30 -10.98 -5.25
CA VAL A 119 13.88 -11.31 -3.94
C VAL A 119 15.28 -11.92 -4.06
N GLN A 120 15.57 -12.62 -5.15
CA GLN A 120 16.90 -13.21 -5.38
C GLN A 120 17.91 -12.15 -5.81
N VAL A 121 17.48 -11.21 -6.63
CA VAL A 121 18.32 -10.12 -7.18
C VAL A 121 18.49 -9.00 -6.16
N ILE A 122 17.45 -8.69 -5.39
CA ILE A 122 17.43 -7.64 -4.36
C ILE A 122 16.91 -8.24 -3.05
N PRO A 123 17.80 -8.81 -2.21
CA PRO A 123 17.41 -9.54 -0.99
C PRO A 123 16.64 -8.72 0.04
N GLU A 124 16.72 -7.40 -0.02
CA GLU A 124 15.97 -6.46 0.84
C GLU A 124 14.46 -6.65 0.75
N PHE A 125 13.96 -7.21 -0.36
CA PHE A 125 12.53 -7.52 -0.54
C PHE A 125 12.08 -8.84 0.12
N LYS A 126 12.99 -9.61 0.72
CA LYS A 126 12.67 -10.93 1.30
C LYS A 126 11.51 -10.89 2.29
N ASP A 127 11.49 -9.88 3.15
CA ASP A 127 10.48 -9.74 4.20
C ASP A 127 9.18 -9.07 3.71
N TYR A 128 9.08 -8.72 2.42
CA TYR A 128 7.96 -7.98 1.86
C TYR A 128 7.10 -8.79 0.87
N THR A 129 7.32 -10.06 0.74
CA THR A 129 6.61 -10.92 -0.24
C THR A 129 5.09 -10.91 -0.06
N GLU A 130 4.60 -10.73 1.16
CA GLU A 130 3.16 -10.60 1.45
C GLU A 130 2.53 -9.35 0.81
N THR A 131 3.32 -8.33 0.50
CA THR A 131 2.83 -7.10 -0.12
C THR A 131 2.53 -7.27 -1.61
N PHE A 132 3.15 -8.23 -2.27
CA PHE A 132 3.12 -8.39 -3.73
C PHE A 132 1.72 -8.70 -4.28
N GLY A 133 0.86 -9.29 -3.47
CA GLY A 133 -0.54 -9.54 -3.81
C GLY A 133 -1.49 -8.39 -3.48
N ASN A 134 -1.01 -7.30 -2.87
CA ASN A 134 -1.84 -6.18 -2.44
C ASN A 134 -1.35 -4.86 -3.03
N LEU A 135 -1.68 -4.65 -4.30
CA LEU A 135 -1.32 -3.46 -5.08
C LEU A 135 -2.43 -2.41 -5.00
N GLN A 136 -2.06 -1.17 -4.76
CA GLN A 136 -2.99 -0.04 -4.67
C GLN A 136 -2.48 1.14 -5.51
N ALA A 137 -3.39 1.73 -6.30
CA ALA A 137 -3.17 2.98 -7.02
C ALA A 137 -3.50 4.15 -6.12
N ASP A 138 -2.54 5.03 -5.86
CA ASP A 138 -2.81 6.33 -5.24
C ASP A 138 -3.38 7.29 -6.28
N ARG A 139 -4.38 8.07 -5.88
CA ARG A 139 -5.04 9.10 -6.72
C ARG A 139 -4.32 10.45 -6.69
N ARG A 140 -3.20 10.53 -5.97
CA ARG A 140 -2.36 11.73 -5.86
C ARG A 140 -1.19 11.65 -6.81
#